data_edead73150853a6303dc6b634667335d
#
_entry.id   edead73150853a6303dc6b634667335d
#
_cell.length_a   1.000
_cell.length_b   1.000
_cell.length_c   1.000
_cell.angle_alpha   90.00
_cell.angle_beta   90.00
_cell.angle_gamma   90.00
#
_symmetry.space_group_name_H-M   'P 1'
#
loop_
_entity.id
_entity.type
_entity.pdbx_description
1 polymer ?
#
loop_
_entity_poly.entity_id
_entity_poly.type
_entity_poly.pdbx_seq_one_letter_code
_entity_poly.pdbx_strand_id
1 'polypeptide(L)'
;KKIFERLGINDKAFVRYVNSIKGKENPFARLQKGRLIQARLTPTGEVISLRVFRPIDSLSRDVAYFQVSKESGKFKHANLKSEIDAFPIASSAVIKTTLESAAVSANIPANVLAQIKERLSTSMDVNKGVAAGDSFSVIYERRQIDGADLGSGKLLAIEYFSKGKTIDSYWYEGEGVEGYFDSEGNNTDITFLRMPCEA
;
A
#
# COMPACT_ATOMS: atom_id res chain seq x y z
N LYS A 1 -18.29 -6.91 -18.75
CA LYS A 1 -18.45 -5.96 -19.88
C LYS A 1 -18.09 -4.52 -19.46
N LYS A 2 -18.81 -3.91 -18.51
CA LYS A 2 -18.60 -2.50 -18.10
C LYS A 2 -17.17 -2.13 -17.67
N ILE A 3 -16.38 -3.07 -17.14
CA ILE A 3 -15.03 -2.79 -16.68
C ILE A 3 -14.07 -2.57 -17.86
N PHE A 4 -14.19 -3.34 -18.92
CA PHE A 4 -13.33 -3.19 -20.10
C PHE A 4 -13.62 -1.87 -20.84
N GLU A 5 -14.90 -1.47 -20.91
CA GLU A 5 -15.30 -0.17 -21.45
C GLU A 5 -14.71 1.01 -20.64
N ARG A 6 -14.71 0.90 -19.30
CA ARG A 6 -14.07 1.91 -18.41
C ARG A 6 -12.57 2.00 -18.56
N LEU A 7 -11.91 0.91 -18.93
CA LEU A 7 -10.48 0.86 -19.22
C LEU A 7 -10.13 1.31 -20.63
N GLY A 8 -11.11 1.70 -21.46
CA GLY A 8 -10.90 2.08 -22.86
C GLY A 8 -10.57 0.90 -23.78
N ILE A 9 -10.85 -0.33 -23.36
CA ILE A 9 -10.57 -1.51 -24.14
C ILE A 9 -11.61 -1.69 -25.25
N ASN A 10 -11.17 -1.58 -26.50
CA ASN A 10 -11.96 -1.80 -27.69
C ASN A 10 -11.41 -3.00 -28.49
N ASP A 11 -11.25 -4.14 -27.84
CA ASP A 11 -10.67 -5.36 -28.41
C ASP A 11 -11.64 -6.54 -28.20
N LYS A 12 -12.42 -6.84 -29.24
CA LYS A 12 -13.38 -7.95 -29.21
C LYS A 12 -12.71 -9.33 -29.10
N ALA A 13 -11.49 -9.46 -29.63
CA ALA A 13 -10.74 -10.71 -29.57
C ALA A 13 -10.25 -10.94 -28.13
N PHE A 14 -9.73 -9.91 -27.47
CA PHE A 14 -9.37 -9.94 -26.05
C PHE A 14 -10.57 -10.33 -25.16
N VAL A 15 -11.72 -9.67 -25.35
CA VAL A 15 -12.92 -9.96 -24.54
C VAL A 15 -13.37 -11.40 -24.71
N ARG A 16 -13.35 -11.94 -25.94
CA ARG A 16 -13.67 -13.36 -26.20
C ARG A 16 -12.67 -14.28 -25.50
N TYR A 17 -11.36 -13.95 -25.58
CA TYR A 17 -10.32 -14.74 -24.95
C TYR A 17 -10.50 -14.80 -23.43
N VAL A 18 -10.67 -13.65 -22.76
CA VAL A 18 -10.86 -13.61 -21.30
C VAL A 18 -12.12 -14.39 -20.87
N ASN A 19 -13.20 -14.31 -21.65
CA ASN A 19 -14.43 -15.08 -21.38
C ASN A 19 -14.25 -16.59 -21.60
N SER A 20 -13.27 -17.03 -22.40
CA SER A 20 -12.97 -18.44 -22.60
C SER A 20 -12.14 -19.07 -21.47
N ILE A 21 -11.50 -18.24 -20.62
CA ILE A 21 -10.73 -18.73 -19.46
C ILE A 21 -11.73 -19.27 -18.41
N LYS A 22 -11.63 -20.57 -18.12
CA LYS A 22 -12.57 -21.27 -17.24
C LYS A 22 -12.06 -21.32 -15.78
N GLY A 23 -13.01 -21.49 -14.87
CA GLY A 23 -12.75 -21.81 -13.47
C GLY A 23 -12.16 -20.69 -12.63
N LYS A 24 -11.36 -21.08 -11.62
CA LYS A 24 -10.75 -20.16 -10.64
C LYS A 24 -9.61 -19.33 -11.22
N GLU A 25 -9.12 -19.66 -12.40
CA GLU A 25 -8.02 -18.97 -13.07
C GLU A 25 -8.43 -17.60 -13.64
N ASN A 26 -9.72 -17.42 -13.93
CA ASN A 26 -10.25 -16.16 -14.44
C ASN A 26 -10.58 -15.18 -13.29
N PRO A 27 -9.73 -14.18 -13.01
CA PRO A 27 -9.99 -13.23 -11.92
C PRO A 27 -11.20 -12.33 -12.18
N PHE A 28 -11.62 -12.18 -13.45
CA PHE A 28 -12.76 -11.35 -13.83
C PHE A 28 -14.11 -11.97 -13.47
N ALA A 29 -14.16 -13.30 -13.27
CA ALA A 29 -15.37 -13.99 -12.83
C ALA A 29 -15.77 -13.63 -11.38
N ARG A 30 -14.79 -13.21 -10.55
CA ARG A 30 -14.97 -12.87 -9.12
C ARG A 30 -14.22 -11.60 -8.73
N LEU A 31 -14.22 -10.61 -9.61
CA LEU A 31 -13.52 -9.35 -9.36
C LEU A 31 -14.17 -8.59 -8.20
N GLN A 32 -13.41 -8.36 -7.15
CA GLN A 32 -13.85 -7.62 -5.98
C GLN A 32 -13.61 -6.11 -6.17
N LYS A 33 -14.42 -5.28 -5.50
CA LYS A 33 -14.24 -3.83 -5.43
C LYS A 33 -12.87 -3.50 -4.79
N GLY A 34 -12.19 -2.47 -5.31
CA GLY A 34 -10.87 -2.07 -4.84
C GLY A 34 -9.70 -2.85 -5.45
N ARG A 35 -9.96 -3.82 -6.33
CA ARG A 35 -8.90 -4.56 -7.03
C ARG A 35 -8.20 -3.66 -8.06
N LEU A 36 -6.88 -3.56 -7.98
CA LEU A 36 -6.08 -2.85 -8.97
C LEU A 36 -6.02 -3.63 -10.28
N ILE A 37 -6.28 -2.91 -11.39
CA ILE A 37 -6.18 -3.43 -12.75
C ILE A 37 -5.39 -2.43 -13.57
N GLN A 38 -4.37 -2.93 -14.28
CA GLN A 38 -3.57 -2.16 -15.21
C GLN A 38 -3.78 -2.71 -16.62
N ALA A 39 -4.07 -1.83 -17.58
CA ALA A 39 -4.14 -2.19 -18.99
C ALA A 39 -3.14 -1.36 -19.79
N ARG A 40 -2.36 -2.03 -20.63
CA ARG A 40 -1.50 -1.41 -21.64
C ARG A 40 -2.18 -1.60 -23.00
N LEU A 41 -2.53 -0.51 -23.63
CA LEU A 41 -3.32 -0.48 -24.85
C LEU A 41 -2.55 0.18 -25.98
N THR A 42 -2.91 -0.16 -27.22
CA THR A 42 -2.58 0.66 -28.40
C THR A 42 -3.43 1.94 -28.42
N PRO A 43 -3.09 2.96 -29.22
CA PRO A 43 -3.92 4.15 -29.40
C PRO A 43 -5.34 3.84 -29.88
N THR A 44 -5.57 2.69 -30.52
CA THR A 44 -6.88 2.23 -31.02
C THR A 44 -7.68 1.43 -29.98
N GLY A 45 -7.15 1.26 -28.74
CA GLY A 45 -7.80 0.52 -27.65
C GLY A 45 -7.65 -1.00 -27.73
N GLU A 46 -6.72 -1.51 -28.56
CA GLU A 46 -6.37 -2.94 -28.56
C GLU A 46 -5.47 -3.27 -27.37
N VAL A 47 -5.65 -4.45 -26.79
CA VAL A 47 -4.89 -4.88 -25.60
C VAL A 47 -3.52 -5.40 -26.00
N ILE A 48 -2.46 -4.76 -25.47
CA ILE A 48 -1.08 -5.28 -25.50
C ILE A 48 -0.90 -6.20 -24.30
N SER A 49 -1.26 -5.72 -23.09
CA SER A 49 -1.28 -6.51 -21.87
C SER A 49 -2.32 -5.98 -20.89
N LEU A 50 -2.83 -6.87 -20.04
CA LEU A 50 -3.70 -6.52 -18.93
C LEU A 50 -3.27 -7.30 -17.70
N ARG A 51 -3.14 -6.62 -16.56
CA ARG A 51 -2.78 -7.20 -15.26
C ARG A 51 -3.90 -6.98 -14.26
N VAL A 52 -4.21 -8.01 -13.48
CA VAL A 52 -5.11 -7.94 -12.33
C VAL A 52 -4.30 -8.33 -11.11
N PHE A 53 -4.03 -7.36 -10.25
CA PHE A 53 -3.20 -7.56 -9.07
C PHE A 53 -3.97 -8.28 -7.96
N ARG A 54 -3.31 -9.15 -7.22
CA ARG A 54 -3.85 -9.71 -5.97
C ARG A 54 -3.82 -8.64 -4.86
N PRO A 55 -4.53 -8.83 -3.73
CA PRO A 55 -4.38 -7.93 -2.60
C PRO A 55 -2.91 -7.81 -2.21
N ILE A 56 -2.47 -6.59 -1.94
CA ILE A 56 -1.09 -6.28 -1.58
C ILE A 56 -1.10 -5.85 -0.13
N ASP A 57 -0.36 -6.57 0.70
CA ASP A 57 -0.07 -6.18 2.06
C ASP A 57 0.91 -5.00 2.10
N SER A 58 0.82 -4.14 3.12
CA SER A 58 1.72 -2.98 3.27
C SER A 58 3.18 -3.39 3.49
N LEU A 59 3.43 -4.59 3.98
CA LEU A 59 4.75 -5.15 4.23
C LEU A 59 5.30 -6.02 3.08
N SER A 60 4.45 -6.36 2.09
CA SER A 60 4.88 -7.20 0.98
C SER A 60 5.92 -6.53 0.12
N ARG A 61 7.01 -7.24 -0.17
CA ARG A 61 8.08 -6.82 -1.11
C ARG A 61 7.82 -7.25 -2.55
N ASP A 62 6.83 -8.08 -2.74
CA ASP A 62 6.42 -8.58 -4.04
C ASP A 62 4.91 -8.59 -4.19
N VAL A 63 4.45 -8.63 -5.43
CA VAL A 63 3.05 -8.69 -5.78
C VAL A 63 2.79 -9.81 -6.77
N ALA A 64 1.77 -10.62 -6.49
CA ALA A 64 1.24 -11.59 -7.42
C ALA A 64 0.14 -10.96 -8.28
N TYR A 65 0.14 -11.25 -9.56
CA TYR A 65 -0.87 -10.78 -10.49
C TYR A 65 -1.17 -11.81 -11.58
N PHE A 66 -2.39 -11.74 -12.08
CA PHE A 66 -2.79 -12.44 -13.29
C PHE A 66 -2.55 -11.53 -14.48
N GLN A 67 -1.84 -11.99 -15.48
CA GLN A 67 -1.57 -11.25 -16.71
C GLN A 67 -2.18 -11.93 -17.90
N VAL A 68 -2.80 -11.14 -18.78
CA VAL A 68 -3.07 -11.52 -20.18
C VAL A 68 -2.21 -10.65 -21.06
N SER A 69 -1.45 -11.25 -21.97
CA SER A 69 -0.59 -10.54 -22.95
C SER A 69 -0.83 -11.05 -24.37
N LYS A 70 -0.59 -10.19 -25.35
CA LYS A 70 -0.64 -10.56 -26.77
C LYS A 70 0.78 -10.86 -27.25
N GLU A 71 1.06 -12.13 -27.55
CA GLU A 71 2.35 -12.61 -28.06
C GLU A 71 2.16 -13.23 -29.44
N SER A 72 2.93 -12.80 -30.43
CA SER A 72 2.83 -13.27 -31.80
C SER A 72 1.39 -13.29 -32.32
N GLY A 73 0.60 -12.27 -32.00
CA GLY A 73 -0.80 -12.13 -32.43
C GLY A 73 -1.83 -12.96 -31.65
N LYS A 74 -1.41 -13.78 -30.69
CA LYS A 74 -2.28 -14.63 -29.86
C LYS A 74 -2.26 -14.19 -28.41
N PHE A 75 -3.41 -14.25 -27.73
CA PHE A 75 -3.49 -14.01 -26.30
C PHE A 75 -3.01 -15.23 -25.52
N LYS A 76 -2.23 -14.96 -24.46
CA LYS A 76 -1.82 -15.92 -23.46
C LYS A 76 -2.09 -15.34 -22.09
N HIS A 77 -2.22 -16.18 -21.08
CA HIS A 77 -2.36 -15.73 -19.69
C HIS A 77 -1.45 -16.54 -18.76
N ALA A 78 -1.05 -15.92 -17.67
CA ALA A 78 -0.24 -16.53 -16.62
C ALA A 78 -0.51 -15.86 -15.27
N ASN A 79 -0.29 -16.62 -14.19
CA ASN A 79 -0.13 -16.04 -12.85
C ASN A 79 1.36 -15.77 -12.66
N LEU A 80 1.71 -14.53 -12.35
CA LEU A 80 3.07 -14.05 -12.22
C LEU A 80 3.27 -13.39 -10.86
N LYS A 81 4.52 -13.22 -10.47
CA LYS A 81 4.97 -12.54 -9.28
C LYS A 81 6.15 -11.65 -9.66
N SER A 82 6.19 -10.44 -9.15
CA SER A 82 7.29 -9.50 -9.38
C SER A 82 7.60 -8.75 -8.10
N GLU A 83 8.83 -8.33 -7.97
CA GLU A 83 9.24 -7.40 -6.92
C GLU A 83 8.54 -6.06 -7.07
N ILE A 84 8.35 -5.39 -5.95
CA ILE A 84 7.76 -4.06 -5.86
C ILE A 84 8.90 -3.06 -5.75
N ASP A 85 8.92 -2.07 -6.64
CA ASP A 85 9.78 -0.91 -6.48
C ASP A 85 9.20 0.00 -5.40
N ALA A 86 9.94 0.26 -4.33
CA ALA A 86 9.53 1.11 -3.22
C ALA A 86 10.42 2.35 -3.15
N PHE A 87 9.79 3.52 -3.00
CA PHE A 87 10.48 4.81 -2.90
C PHE A 87 10.03 5.54 -1.64
N PRO A 88 10.96 6.14 -0.88
CA PRO A 88 10.61 6.93 0.28
C PRO A 88 9.96 8.26 -0.16
N ILE A 89 8.83 8.58 0.47
CA ILE A 89 8.13 9.86 0.35
C ILE A 89 8.08 10.50 1.73
N ALA A 90 8.54 11.75 1.82
CA ALA A 90 8.44 12.55 3.03
C ALA A 90 7.18 13.44 2.99
N SER A 91 6.52 13.59 4.13
CA SER A 91 5.39 14.50 4.31
C SER A 91 5.38 15.03 5.74
N SER A 92 4.89 16.25 5.93
CA SER A 92 4.76 16.85 7.25
C SER A 92 3.48 17.67 7.37
N ALA A 93 2.96 17.83 8.57
CA ALA A 93 1.80 18.67 8.84
C ALA A 93 1.81 19.24 10.25
N VAL A 94 1.16 20.40 10.39
CA VAL A 94 0.77 20.98 11.68
C VAL A 94 -0.69 20.65 11.93
N ILE A 95 -1.00 20.16 13.10
CA ILE A 95 -2.36 19.80 13.51
C ILE A 95 -3.13 21.04 13.91
N LYS A 96 -4.19 21.34 13.18
CA LYS A 96 -5.10 22.46 13.50
C LYS A 96 -6.30 22.00 14.32
N THR A 97 -6.80 20.80 14.04
CA THR A 97 -7.99 20.22 14.70
C THR A 97 -7.76 18.77 15.09
N THR A 98 -7.56 17.87 14.14
CA THR A 98 -7.31 16.45 14.38
C THR A 98 -6.14 15.94 13.55
N LEU A 99 -5.55 14.81 13.97
CA LEU A 99 -4.50 14.12 13.25
C LEU A 99 -4.98 13.71 11.84
N GLU A 100 -6.24 13.23 11.73
CA GLU A 100 -6.85 12.83 10.47
C GLU A 100 -6.95 13.99 9.49
N SER A 101 -7.43 15.15 9.95
CA SER A 101 -7.56 16.33 9.08
C SER A 101 -6.21 16.85 8.63
N ALA A 102 -5.19 16.78 9.48
CA ALA A 102 -3.83 17.14 9.13
C ALA A 102 -3.23 16.17 8.12
N ALA A 103 -3.42 14.87 8.30
CA ALA A 103 -2.98 13.85 7.35
C ALA A 103 -3.63 13.99 5.98
N VAL A 104 -4.95 14.24 5.93
CA VAL A 104 -5.67 14.51 4.66
C VAL A 104 -5.12 15.75 3.98
N SER A 105 -4.89 16.84 4.73
CA SER A 105 -4.33 18.10 4.18
C SER A 105 -2.91 17.93 3.63
N ALA A 106 -2.14 17.01 4.20
CA ALA A 106 -0.79 16.66 3.76
C ALA A 106 -0.76 15.55 2.68
N ASN A 107 -1.93 15.13 2.17
CA ASN A 107 -2.09 14.02 1.21
C ASN A 107 -1.49 12.69 1.70
N ILE A 108 -1.51 12.45 3.01
CA ILE A 108 -1.03 11.19 3.58
C ILE A 108 -2.11 10.12 3.39
N PRO A 109 -1.77 8.96 2.79
CA PRO A 109 -2.74 7.90 2.54
C PRO A 109 -3.31 7.29 3.83
N ALA A 110 -4.55 6.81 3.78
CA ALA A 110 -5.25 6.29 4.96
C ALA A 110 -4.55 5.09 5.63
N ASN A 111 -3.91 4.21 4.85
CA ASN A 111 -3.14 3.09 5.38
C ASN A 111 -1.84 3.56 6.09
N VAL A 112 -1.25 4.67 5.67
CA VAL A 112 -0.11 5.29 6.36
C VAL A 112 -0.58 5.96 7.64
N LEU A 113 -1.71 6.67 7.60
CA LEU A 113 -2.32 7.25 8.81
C LEU A 113 -2.63 6.18 9.87
N ALA A 114 -3.10 5.01 9.46
CA ALA A 114 -3.32 3.91 10.39
C ALA A 114 -2.02 3.47 11.08
N GLN A 115 -0.92 3.35 10.34
CA GLN A 115 0.40 3.03 10.88
C GLN A 115 0.93 4.16 11.80
N ILE A 116 0.72 5.44 11.45
CA ILE A 116 1.05 6.58 12.30
C ILE A 116 0.35 6.46 13.67
N LYS A 117 -0.96 6.21 13.66
CA LYS A 117 -1.73 6.02 14.89
C LYS A 117 -1.23 4.86 15.73
N GLU A 118 -0.92 3.75 15.07
CA GLU A 118 -0.37 2.58 15.73
C GLU A 118 0.96 2.90 16.44
N ARG A 119 1.89 3.56 15.75
CA ARG A 119 3.18 3.96 16.34
C ARG A 119 3.01 4.95 17.49
N LEU A 120 2.19 5.98 17.34
CA LEU A 120 1.95 6.94 18.41
C LEU A 120 1.25 6.32 19.62
N SER A 121 0.39 5.32 19.42
CA SER A 121 -0.35 4.66 20.50
C SER A 121 0.54 3.90 21.49
N THR A 122 1.79 3.61 21.14
CA THR A 122 2.76 3.00 22.07
C THR A 122 3.24 3.97 23.15
N SER A 123 3.20 5.27 22.87
CA SER A 123 3.75 6.32 23.72
C SER A 123 2.71 7.30 24.24
N MET A 124 1.51 7.38 23.61
CA MET A 124 0.45 8.30 24.01
C MET A 124 -0.95 7.79 23.64
N ASP A 125 -1.97 8.24 24.36
CA ASP A 125 -3.37 8.07 23.92
C ASP A 125 -3.65 9.04 22.76
N VAL A 126 -3.64 8.51 21.53
CA VAL A 126 -3.81 9.31 20.28
C VAL A 126 -5.12 10.08 20.27
N ASN A 127 -6.18 9.57 20.92
CA ASN A 127 -7.50 10.21 20.93
C ASN A 127 -7.57 11.42 21.87
N LYS A 128 -6.73 11.47 22.91
CA LYS A 128 -6.73 12.51 23.94
C LYS A 128 -5.46 13.35 23.95
N GLY A 129 -4.35 12.79 23.47
CA GLY A 129 -3.03 13.40 23.54
C GLY A 129 -2.72 14.36 22.40
N VAL A 130 -3.43 14.24 21.27
CA VAL A 130 -3.23 15.11 20.09
C VAL A 130 -3.90 16.46 20.30
N ALA A 131 -3.14 17.54 20.13
CA ALA A 131 -3.63 18.91 20.34
C ALA A 131 -3.38 19.81 19.12
N ALA A 132 -4.16 20.89 19.01
CA ALA A 132 -3.89 21.93 18.03
C ALA A 132 -2.53 22.61 18.33
N GLY A 133 -1.72 22.80 17.30
CA GLY A 133 -0.35 23.30 17.39
C GLY A 133 0.72 22.21 17.39
N ASP A 134 0.35 20.96 17.66
CA ASP A 134 1.26 19.83 17.47
C ASP A 134 1.63 19.67 15.99
N SER A 135 2.77 19.05 15.71
CA SER A 135 3.22 18.79 14.35
C SER A 135 3.80 17.40 14.22
N PHE A 136 3.82 16.90 13.01
CA PHE A 136 4.50 15.63 12.71
C PHE A 136 5.15 15.63 11.35
N SER A 137 6.20 14.83 11.21
CA SER A 137 6.88 14.51 9.97
C SER A 137 6.93 13.01 9.80
N VAL A 138 6.70 12.52 8.59
CA VAL A 138 6.69 11.10 8.28
C VAL A 138 7.47 10.82 7.01
N ILE A 139 8.07 9.63 6.95
CA ILE A 139 8.60 9.03 5.73
C ILE A 139 7.89 7.69 5.55
N TYR A 140 7.35 7.46 4.37
CA TYR A 140 6.67 6.21 4.03
C TYR A 140 6.98 5.78 2.60
N GLU A 141 6.79 4.52 2.30
CA GLU A 141 6.99 3.98 0.96
C GLU A 141 5.85 4.34 0.02
N ARG A 142 6.21 4.82 -1.18
CA ARG A 142 5.35 4.74 -2.35
C ARG A 142 5.80 3.57 -3.20
N ARG A 143 4.88 2.73 -3.63
CA ARG A 143 5.18 1.47 -4.30
C ARG A 143 4.69 1.48 -5.73
N GLN A 144 5.46 0.90 -6.62
CA GLN A 144 5.09 0.74 -8.03
C GLN A 144 5.63 -0.57 -8.60
N ILE A 145 5.10 -0.94 -9.75
CA ILE A 145 5.61 -2.02 -10.62
C ILE A 145 5.54 -1.56 -12.06
N ASP A 146 6.67 -1.56 -12.77
CA ASP A 146 6.77 -1.09 -14.16
C ASP A 146 6.09 0.29 -14.36
N GLY A 147 6.26 1.21 -13.42
CA GLY A 147 5.64 2.55 -13.43
C GLY A 147 4.16 2.58 -13.03
N ALA A 148 3.52 1.46 -12.73
CA ALA A 148 2.17 1.42 -12.20
C ALA A 148 2.16 1.65 -10.70
N ASP A 149 1.39 2.64 -10.23
CA ASP A 149 1.22 2.93 -8.81
C ASP A 149 0.47 1.80 -8.10
N LEU A 150 1.09 1.21 -7.09
CA LEU A 150 0.51 0.20 -6.20
C LEU A 150 0.02 0.80 -4.88
N GLY A 151 0.11 2.13 -4.72
CA GLY A 151 -0.21 2.84 -3.49
C GLY A 151 0.96 2.94 -2.52
N SER A 152 0.65 3.25 -1.26
CA SER A 152 1.64 3.38 -0.20
C SER A 152 1.90 2.06 0.53
N GLY A 153 3.13 1.91 1.01
CA GLY A 153 3.59 0.75 1.75
C GLY A 153 3.78 1.03 3.24
N LYS A 154 4.95 0.68 3.71
CA LYS A 154 5.38 0.77 5.10
C LYS A 154 5.63 2.23 5.49
N LEU A 155 5.27 2.59 6.72
CA LEU A 155 5.77 3.78 7.38
C LEU A 155 7.25 3.53 7.75
N LEU A 156 8.16 4.36 7.26
CA LEU A 156 9.60 4.19 7.50
C LEU A 156 10.08 5.02 8.69
N ALA A 157 9.47 6.19 8.91
CA ALA A 157 9.80 7.04 10.04
C ALA A 157 8.61 7.91 10.42
N ILE A 158 8.52 8.22 11.71
CA ILE A 158 7.65 9.25 12.25
C ILE A 158 8.38 10.03 13.33
N GLU A 159 8.23 11.33 13.31
CA GLU A 159 8.53 12.24 14.41
C GLU A 159 7.29 13.06 14.69
N TYR A 160 6.83 13.02 15.92
CA TYR A 160 5.66 13.77 16.40
C TYR A 160 6.12 14.70 17.51
N PHE A 161 5.88 16.00 17.32
CA PHE A 161 6.28 17.04 18.25
C PHE A 161 5.06 17.66 18.96
N SER A 162 5.04 17.62 20.28
CA SER A 162 4.00 18.20 21.13
C SER A 162 4.60 18.77 22.40
N LYS A 163 4.31 20.02 22.71
CA LYS A 163 4.66 20.69 23.98
C LYS A 163 6.15 20.57 24.36
N GLY A 164 7.04 20.67 23.37
CA GLY A 164 8.49 20.55 23.57
C GLY A 164 9.01 19.12 23.74
N LYS A 165 8.18 18.12 23.50
CA LYS A 165 8.57 16.70 23.50
C LYS A 165 8.45 16.13 22.10
N THR A 166 9.38 15.26 21.75
CA THR A 166 9.35 14.48 20.51
C THR A 166 9.02 13.02 20.85
N ILE A 167 8.12 12.44 20.09
CA ILE A 167 7.88 11.00 20.01
C ILE A 167 8.33 10.59 18.65
N ASP A 168 9.26 9.67 18.54
CA ASP A 168 9.82 9.21 17.29
C ASP A 168 9.80 7.69 17.15
N SER A 169 9.83 7.22 15.92
CA SER A 169 9.91 5.79 15.62
C SER A 169 10.39 5.60 14.18
N TYR A 170 11.42 4.78 14.01
CA TYR A 170 12.11 4.53 12.75
C TYR A 170 12.11 3.04 12.44
N TRP A 171 11.72 2.68 11.22
CA TRP A 171 11.86 1.31 10.76
C TRP A 171 13.33 0.99 10.51
N TYR A 172 13.80 -0.06 11.12
CA TYR A 172 15.11 -0.63 10.87
C TYR A 172 14.98 -2.07 10.37
N GLU A 173 15.82 -2.42 9.41
CA GLU A 173 15.96 -3.77 8.92
C GLU A 173 17.43 -4.01 8.56
N GLY A 174 18.09 -4.89 9.29
CA GLY A 174 19.51 -5.23 9.10
C GLY A 174 19.98 -6.22 10.15
N GLU A 175 21.04 -6.96 9.82
CA GLU A 175 21.74 -7.88 10.74
C GLU A 175 20.83 -8.91 11.46
N GLY A 176 19.72 -9.31 10.82
CA GLY A 176 18.76 -10.27 11.40
C GLY A 176 17.77 -9.64 12.39
N VAL A 177 17.77 -8.32 12.51
CA VAL A 177 16.81 -7.55 13.31
C VAL A 177 15.91 -6.74 12.39
N GLU A 178 14.62 -6.77 12.61
CA GLU A 178 13.66 -5.89 11.95
C GLU A 178 12.64 -5.39 12.97
N GLY A 179 12.23 -4.13 12.84
CA GLY A 179 11.25 -3.52 13.75
C GLY A 179 11.34 -2.01 13.76
N TYR A 180 10.51 -1.42 14.62
CA TYR A 180 10.55 0.01 14.87
C TYR A 180 11.34 0.32 16.14
N PHE A 181 12.19 1.34 16.05
CA PHE A 181 13.06 1.78 17.14
C PHE A 181 12.96 3.30 17.28
N ASP A 182 13.09 3.80 18.50
CA ASP A 182 13.25 5.23 18.76
C ASP A 182 14.69 5.70 18.48
N SER A 183 14.93 7.00 18.63
CA SER A 183 16.26 7.60 18.42
C SER A 183 17.32 7.12 19.43
N GLU A 184 16.92 6.50 20.54
CA GLU A 184 17.81 5.90 21.54
C GLU A 184 18.10 4.41 21.25
N GLY A 185 17.43 3.82 20.23
CA GLY A 185 17.58 2.42 19.85
C GLY A 185 16.68 1.45 20.63
N ASN A 186 15.71 1.96 21.39
CA ASN A 186 14.73 1.11 22.05
C ASN A 186 13.67 0.65 21.04
N ASN A 187 13.31 -0.63 21.13
CA ASN A 187 12.24 -1.17 20.29
C ASN A 187 10.88 -0.56 20.68
N THR A 188 10.20 0.04 19.70
CA THR A 188 8.88 0.70 19.88
C THR A 188 7.72 -0.16 19.37
N ASP A 189 7.94 -1.40 18.96
CA ASP A 189 6.88 -2.31 18.60
C ASP A 189 6.05 -2.72 19.83
N ILE A 190 4.74 -2.88 19.62
CA ILE A 190 3.84 -3.33 20.69
C ILE A 190 4.20 -4.77 21.05
N THR A 191 4.89 -4.95 22.15
CA THR A 191 5.17 -6.27 22.70
C THR A 191 3.97 -6.69 23.55
N PHE A 192 3.18 -7.66 23.10
CA PHE A 192 2.20 -8.33 23.96
C PHE A 192 2.97 -9.18 24.97
N LEU A 193 3.14 -8.68 26.17
CA LEU A 193 3.63 -9.48 27.27
C LEU A 193 2.56 -10.55 27.57
N ARG A 194 2.85 -11.80 27.26
CA ARG A 194 2.08 -12.92 27.83
C ARG A 194 2.34 -12.93 29.33
N MET A 195 1.40 -12.41 30.11
CA MET A 195 1.35 -12.76 31.53
C MET A 195 0.90 -14.22 31.60
N PRO A 196 1.69 -15.13 32.23
CA PRO A 196 1.19 -16.45 32.57
C PRO A 196 0.04 -16.24 33.54
N CYS A 197 -1.18 -16.63 33.15
CA CYS A 197 -2.25 -16.80 34.12
C CYS A 197 -1.83 -17.97 35.00
N GLU A 198 -1.47 -17.71 36.26
CA GLU A 198 -1.42 -18.74 37.28
C GLU A 198 -2.83 -19.28 37.48
N ALA A 199 -3.00 -20.57 37.28
CA ALA A 199 -4.26 -21.31 37.48
C ALA A 199 -4.49 -21.59 38.95
#